data_aaf0937a1aec4650d95f48631bcb2c63
#
_entry.id   aaf0937a1aec4650d95f48631bcb2c63
#
_cell.length_a   1.000
_cell.length_b   1.000
_cell.length_c   1.000
_cell.angle_alpha   90.00
_cell.angle_beta   90.00
_cell.angle_gamma   90.00
#
_symmetry.space_group_name_H-M   'P 1'
#
loop_
_entity.id
_entity.type
_entity.pdbx_description
1 polymer ?
#
loop_
_entity_poly.entity_id
_entity_poly.type
_entity_poly.pdbx_seq_one_letter_code
_entity_poly.pdbx_strand_id
1 'polypeptide(L)'
;MPEQLDLVLAEVRGLLLDPGLTRAVAAGRRRGHVPAVVRAELRPVTLKSGAKLQVVTDDGARPYTRNVAPGPEAEAAVDELLAEPFGNWHVETATATVQVRVTKKGDAQVHRAAADRVAAPVGHDREKDYLLDPGDPLFAAIGGSAAKRRQVDAFLRALAATLPDGLTGPLRVVDLGCGNAYLTFAAYRYLAGRGIEVDLVGVDVREDQRRRNTELAEQLGCADRVRFVAGTILDAEVQPAPDLVLALHACDTATDEALARAVRWGARWVLAAPCCHHDVAAQLRSHPAPGPYDLLTR
;
A
#
# COMPACT_ATOMS: atom_id res chain seq x y z
N MET A 1 -35.08 1.94 19.63
CA MET A 1 -35.20 1.30 20.98
C MET A 1 -34.22 0.14 21.01
N PRO A 2 -33.70 -0.24 22.20
CA PRO A 2 -32.86 -1.45 22.26
C PRO A 2 -33.67 -2.71 21.89
N GLU A 3 -33.05 -3.62 21.15
CA GLU A 3 -33.64 -4.87 20.70
C GLU A 3 -32.97 -6.07 21.42
N GLN A 4 -33.63 -7.20 21.49
CA GLN A 4 -33.03 -8.40 22.07
C GLN A 4 -31.86 -8.88 21.20
N LEU A 5 -30.71 -9.09 21.83
CA LEU A 5 -29.46 -9.39 21.10
C LEU A 5 -29.56 -10.66 20.23
N ASP A 6 -30.19 -11.73 20.75
CA ASP A 6 -30.29 -13.00 20.04
C ASP A 6 -31.11 -12.87 18.75
N LEU A 7 -32.19 -12.07 18.76
CA LEU A 7 -32.98 -11.80 17.57
C LEU A 7 -32.18 -11.00 16.54
N VAL A 8 -31.41 -10.03 16.99
CA VAL A 8 -30.54 -9.21 16.12
C VAL A 8 -29.39 -10.04 15.56
N LEU A 9 -28.80 -10.95 16.33
CA LEU A 9 -27.75 -11.83 15.81
C LEU A 9 -28.32 -12.84 14.81
N ALA A 10 -29.56 -13.29 14.95
CA ALA A 10 -30.24 -14.11 13.95
C ALA A 10 -30.47 -13.35 12.63
N GLU A 11 -30.82 -12.06 12.72
CA GLU A 11 -30.90 -11.17 11.53
C GLU A 11 -29.51 -11.03 10.87
N VAL A 12 -28.48 -10.74 11.66
CA VAL A 12 -27.09 -10.63 11.17
C VAL A 12 -26.68 -11.92 10.49
N ARG A 13 -26.99 -13.10 11.05
CA ARG A 13 -26.71 -14.39 10.43
C ARG A 13 -27.32 -14.50 9.04
N GLY A 14 -28.59 -14.12 8.90
CA GLY A 14 -29.28 -14.13 7.62
C GLY A 14 -28.60 -13.25 6.59
N LEU A 15 -28.18 -12.04 6.99
CA LEU A 15 -27.48 -11.10 6.12
C LEU A 15 -26.06 -11.55 5.73
N LEU A 16 -25.34 -12.23 6.64
CA LEU A 16 -24.01 -12.76 6.36
C LEU A 16 -24.01 -13.93 5.36
N LEU A 17 -25.14 -14.65 5.29
CA LEU A 17 -25.35 -15.76 4.36
C LEU A 17 -26.16 -15.35 3.11
N ASP A 18 -26.56 -14.10 3.03
CA ASP A 18 -27.30 -13.57 1.88
C ASP A 18 -26.41 -13.51 0.62
N PRO A 19 -26.90 -13.97 -0.54
CA PRO A 19 -26.16 -13.84 -1.81
C PRO A 19 -25.80 -12.39 -2.18
N GLY A 20 -26.56 -11.44 -1.66
CA GLY A 20 -26.30 -10.00 -1.84
C GLY A 20 -25.32 -9.41 -0.84
N LEU A 21 -24.70 -10.19 0.05
CA LEU A 21 -23.67 -9.70 0.94
C LEU A 21 -22.54 -9.05 0.13
N THR A 22 -22.14 -7.84 0.51
CA THR A 22 -20.99 -7.14 -0.09
C THR A 22 -19.80 -7.14 0.85
N ARG A 23 -20.04 -6.85 2.12
CA ARG A 23 -19.02 -6.84 3.15
C ARG A 23 -19.66 -6.90 4.54
N ALA A 24 -18.97 -7.55 5.47
CA ALA A 24 -19.30 -7.43 6.87
C ALA A 24 -18.05 -7.30 7.73
N VAL A 25 -18.16 -6.55 8.82
CA VAL A 25 -17.10 -6.38 9.82
C VAL A 25 -17.67 -6.57 11.20
N ALA A 26 -17.03 -7.43 12.01
CA ALA A 26 -17.27 -7.57 13.43
C ALA A 26 -16.05 -7.11 14.21
N ALA A 27 -16.23 -6.33 15.27
CA ALA A 27 -15.14 -5.81 16.07
C ALA A 27 -15.61 -5.37 17.47
N GLY A 28 -14.63 -5.05 18.31
CA GLY A 28 -14.87 -4.66 19.70
C GLY A 28 -15.32 -5.84 20.56
N ARG A 29 -15.50 -5.61 21.84
CA ARG A 29 -15.88 -6.67 22.79
C ARG A 29 -17.13 -6.30 23.58
N ARG A 30 -17.93 -7.29 23.96
CA ARG A 30 -18.99 -7.12 24.94
C ARG A 30 -18.37 -6.92 26.33
N ARG A 31 -19.04 -6.14 27.14
CA ARG A 31 -18.56 -5.87 28.52
C ARG A 31 -18.43 -7.18 29.31
N GLY A 32 -17.27 -7.38 29.95
CA GLY A 32 -17.01 -8.57 30.76
C GLY A 32 -16.58 -9.80 29.96
N HIS A 33 -16.41 -9.70 28.63
CA HIS A 33 -15.98 -10.80 27.78
C HIS A 33 -14.64 -10.48 27.12
N VAL A 34 -13.84 -11.52 26.89
CA VAL A 34 -12.59 -11.42 26.13
C VAL A 34 -12.78 -12.30 24.88
N PRO A 35 -12.88 -11.72 23.70
CA PRO A 35 -12.99 -12.51 22.47
C PRO A 35 -11.64 -13.15 22.11
N ALA A 36 -11.68 -14.36 21.55
CA ALA A 36 -10.51 -14.98 20.94
C ALA A 36 -10.12 -14.29 19.62
N VAL A 37 -11.10 -13.66 18.96
CA VAL A 37 -10.94 -12.90 17.73
C VAL A 37 -11.30 -11.43 18.02
N VAL A 38 -10.36 -10.52 17.85
CA VAL A 38 -10.57 -9.08 18.12
C VAL A 38 -11.27 -8.36 16.96
N ARG A 39 -11.14 -8.91 15.75
CA ARG A 39 -11.78 -8.40 14.54
C ARG A 39 -12.02 -9.53 13.55
N ALA A 40 -13.16 -9.51 12.88
CA ALA A 40 -13.46 -10.36 11.74
C ALA A 40 -13.97 -9.51 10.57
N GLU A 41 -13.63 -9.92 9.34
CA GLU A 41 -14.15 -9.33 8.11
C GLU A 41 -14.60 -10.47 7.17
N LEU A 42 -15.81 -10.33 6.64
CA LEU A 42 -16.40 -11.29 5.69
C LEU A 42 -16.71 -10.55 4.39
N ARG A 43 -16.42 -11.22 3.27
CA ARG A 43 -16.82 -10.73 1.94
C ARG A 43 -16.94 -11.88 0.94
N PRO A 44 -17.85 -11.81 -0.02
CA PRO A 44 -17.86 -12.73 -1.13
C PRO A 44 -16.65 -12.50 -2.03
N VAL A 45 -16.06 -13.57 -2.54
CA VAL A 45 -14.93 -13.55 -3.47
C VAL A 45 -15.13 -14.59 -4.55
N THR A 46 -14.66 -14.32 -5.77
CA THR A 46 -14.63 -15.29 -6.85
C THR A 46 -13.19 -15.76 -7.05
N LEU A 47 -12.93 -17.03 -6.79
CA LEU A 47 -11.64 -17.68 -7.01
C LEU A 47 -11.70 -18.55 -8.27
N LYS A 48 -10.55 -19.08 -8.71
CA LYS A 48 -10.51 -20.08 -9.80
C LYS A 48 -11.37 -21.32 -9.50
N SER A 49 -11.57 -21.63 -8.21
CA SER A 49 -12.42 -22.72 -7.72
C SER A 49 -13.89 -22.35 -7.54
N GLY A 50 -14.32 -21.19 -8.04
CA GLY A 50 -15.71 -20.70 -7.93
C GLY A 50 -15.92 -19.66 -6.83
N ALA A 51 -17.20 -19.32 -6.60
CA ALA A 51 -17.59 -18.38 -5.55
C ALA A 51 -17.28 -18.93 -4.15
N LYS A 52 -16.73 -18.09 -3.29
CA LYS A 52 -16.38 -18.40 -1.89
C LYS A 52 -16.78 -17.25 -0.98
N LEU A 53 -16.99 -17.53 0.29
CA LEU A 53 -17.02 -16.53 1.34
C LEU A 53 -15.60 -16.44 1.95
N GLN A 54 -14.94 -15.31 1.77
CA GLN A 54 -13.68 -15.06 2.44
C GLN A 54 -13.93 -14.54 3.85
N VAL A 55 -13.34 -15.20 4.83
CA VAL A 55 -13.39 -14.86 6.25
C VAL A 55 -11.95 -14.52 6.68
N VAL A 56 -11.75 -13.29 7.11
CA VAL A 56 -10.48 -12.82 7.68
C VAL A 56 -10.71 -12.56 9.16
N THR A 57 -9.99 -13.25 10.02
CA THR A 57 -10.01 -13.06 11.48
C THR A 57 -8.68 -12.54 11.96
N ASP A 58 -8.69 -11.69 12.98
CA ASP A 58 -7.49 -11.13 13.61
C ASP A 58 -7.55 -11.41 15.10
N ASP A 59 -6.52 -12.05 15.65
CA ASP A 59 -6.39 -12.40 17.08
C ASP A 59 -5.70 -11.27 17.88
N GLY A 60 -5.38 -10.14 17.24
CA GLY A 60 -4.63 -9.02 17.81
C GLY A 60 -3.12 -9.12 17.58
N ALA A 61 -2.61 -10.25 17.06
CA ALA A 61 -1.21 -10.45 16.70
C ALA A 61 -1.03 -10.55 15.18
N ARG A 62 -1.95 -11.28 14.50
CA ARG A 62 -1.89 -11.46 13.04
C ARG A 62 -3.25 -11.80 12.45
N PRO A 63 -3.48 -11.45 11.16
CA PRO A 63 -4.68 -11.87 10.45
C PRO A 63 -4.55 -13.32 9.95
N TYR A 64 -5.66 -14.06 10.01
CA TYR A 64 -5.86 -15.37 9.40
C TYR A 64 -6.94 -15.28 8.34
N THR A 65 -6.68 -15.82 7.15
CA THR A 65 -7.65 -15.82 6.05
C THR A 65 -8.05 -17.23 5.68
N ARG A 66 -9.37 -17.50 5.63
CA ARG A 66 -9.94 -18.73 5.06
C ARG A 66 -10.99 -18.40 4.01
N ASN A 67 -11.10 -19.23 2.99
CA ASN A 67 -12.11 -19.12 1.94
C ASN A 67 -12.99 -20.36 2.00
N VAL A 68 -14.23 -20.21 2.41
CA VAL A 68 -15.19 -21.30 2.61
C VAL A 68 -16.19 -21.40 1.44
N ALA A 69 -16.65 -22.59 1.12
CA ALA A 69 -17.67 -22.77 0.10
C ALA A 69 -19.03 -22.27 0.60
N PRO A 70 -19.89 -21.72 -0.28
CA PRO A 70 -21.29 -21.46 0.07
C PRO A 70 -21.99 -22.72 0.58
N GLY A 71 -22.94 -22.55 1.51
CA GLY A 71 -23.66 -23.64 2.15
C GLY A 71 -23.06 -24.03 3.50
N PRO A 72 -22.99 -25.32 3.89
CA PRO A 72 -22.67 -25.76 5.26
C PRO A 72 -21.33 -25.22 5.80
N GLU A 73 -20.31 -25.07 4.95
CA GLU A 73 -19.03 -24.52 5.37
C GLU A 73 -19.13 -23.03 5.74
N ALA A 74 -19.87 -22.26 4.93
CA ALA A 74 -20.11 -20.85 5.21
C ALA A 74 -20.98 -20.66 6.45
N GLU A 75 -22.02 -21.50 6.62
CA GLU A 75 -22.88 -21.50 7.80
C GLU A 75 -22.06 -21.75 9.07
N ALA A 76 -21.25 -22.79 9.09
CA ALA A 76 -20.39 -23.11 10.23
C ALA A 76 -19.42 -21.96 10.55
N ALA A 77 -18.80 -21.36 9.54
CA ALA A 77 -17.89 -20.23 9.73
C ALA A 77 -18.59 -18.98 10.27
N VAL A 78 -19.80 -18.70 9.84
CA VAL A 78 -20.63 -17.60 10.35
C VAL A 78 -21.06 -17.86 11.78
N ASP A 79 -21.48 -19.08 12.10
CA ASP A 79 -21.93 -19.48 13.45
C ASP A 79 -20.78 -19.41 14.47
N GLU A 80 -19.56 -19.81 14.07
CA GLU A 80 -18.34 -19.59 14.88
C GLU A 80 -18.13 -18.12 15.22
N LEU A 81 -18.26 -17.22 14.24
CA LEU A 81 -18.08 -15.79 14.47
C LEU A 81 -19.19 -15.16 15.31
N LEU A 82 -20.43 -15.62 15.17
CA LEU A 82 -21.55 -15.13 15.97
C LEU A 82 -21.47 -15.59 17.43
N ALA A 83 -20.78 -16.70 17.70
CA ALA A 83 -20.48 -17.16 19.06
C ALA A 83 -19.42 -16.27 19.76
N GLU A 84 -18.55 -15.58 19.00
CA GLU A 84 -17.59 -14.65 19.56
C GLU A 84 -18.29 -13.41 20.15
N PRO A 85 -17.84 -12.91 21.31
CA PRO A 85 -18.50 -11.80 22.00
C PRO A 85 -18.17 -10.43 21.40
N PHE A 86 -18.38 -10.27 20.09
CA PHE A 86 -18.21 -8.99 19.43
C PHE A 86 -19.21 -7.93 19.94
N GLY A 87 -18.71 -6.72 20.16
CA GLY A 87 -19.50 -5.58 20.59
C GLY A 87 -20.19 -4.84 19.47
N ASN A 88 -19.69 -4.97 18.24
CA ASN A 88 -20.19 -4.25 17.07
C ASN A 88 -20.18 -5.14 15.83
N TRP A 89 -21.24 -4.99 15.01
CA TRP A 89 -21.34 -5.56 13.67
C TRP A 89 -21.70 -4.46 12.68
N HIS A 90 -21.07 -4.47 11.53
CA HIS A 90 -21.42 -3.64 10.38
C HIS A 90 -21.56 -4.56 9.17
N VAL A 91 -22.76 -4.67 8.63
CA VAL A 91 -23.08 -5.55 7.53
C VAL A 91 -23.63 -4.73 6.37
N GLU A 92 -23.02 -4.87 5.22
CA GLU A 92 -23.38 -4.23 3.98
C GLU A 92 -23.86 -5.30 2.98
N THR A 93 -25.04 -5.12 2.45
CA THR A 93 -25.59 -5.92 1.35
C THR A 93 -25.83 -5.05 0.12
N ALA A 94 -26.22 -5.65 -0.99
CA ALA A 94 -26.59 -4.91 -2.20
C ALA A 94 -27.75 -3.91 -1.99
N THR A 95 -28.58 -4.11 -0.96
CA THR A 95 -29.81 -3.34 -0.75
C THR A 95 -29.86 -2.59 0.57
N ALA A 96 -29.05 -3.00 1.56
CA ALA A 96 -29.14 -2.43 2.90
C ALA A 96 -27.78 -2.42 3.62
N THR A 97 -27.66 -1.51 4.58
CA THR A 97 -26.60 -1.50 5.58
C THR A 97 -27.20 -1.67 6.96
N VAL A 98 -26.67 -2.60 7.75
CA VAL A 98 -27.10 -2.84 9.13
C VAL A 98 -25.91 -2.70 10.06
N GLN A 99 -26.04 -1.79 11.04
CA GLN A 99 -25.05 -1.56 12.07
C GLN A 99 -25.64 -1.98 13.42
N VAL A 100 -24.92 -2.83 14.14
CA VAL A 100 -25.31 -3.32 15.46
C VAL A 100 -24.26 -2.92 16.47
N ARG A 101 -24.72 -2.37 17.59
CA ARG A 101 -23.90 -2.09 18.76
C ARG A 101 -24.50 -2.73 20.01
N VAL A 102 -23.75 -3.61 20.66
CA VAL A 102 -24.18 -4.22 21.90
C VAL A 102 -24.01 -3.23 23.05
N THR A 103 -25.09 -3.01 23.82
CA THR A 103 -25.12 -2.08 24.94
C THR A 103 -24.46 -2.70 26.19
N LYS A 104 -24.17 -1.86 27.19
CA LYS A 104 -23.65 -2.35 28.50
C LYS A 104 -24.60 -3.29 29.24
N LYS A 105 -25.90 -3.29 28.89
CA LYS A 105 -26.94 -4.14 29.48
C LYS A 105 -27.14 -5.46 28.73
N GLY A 106 -26.46 -5.66 27.58
CA GLY A 106 -26.56 -6.87 26.78
C GLY A 106 -27.57 -6.77 25.63
N ASP A 107 -28.35 -5.70 25.52
CA ASP A 107 -29.25 -5.45 24.41
C ASP A 107 -28.49 -4.93 23.19
N ALA A 108 -29.11 -4.99 22.01
CA ALA A 108 -28.60 -4.44 20.77
C ALA A 108 -29.23 -3.09 20.42
N GLN A 109 -28.41 -2.12 20.02
CA GLN A 109 -28.83 -0.94 19.28
C GLN A 109 -28.55 -1.19 17.81
N VAL A 110 -29.61 -1.12 16.98
CA VAL A 110 -29.52 -1.41 15.56
C VAL A 110 -29.86 -0.18 14.75
N HIS A 111 -29.02 0.12 13.77
CA HIS A 111 -29.29 1.11 12.75
C HIS A 111 -29.37 0.41 11.40
N ARG A 112 -30.51 0.56 10.71
CA ARG A 112 -30.78 0.00 9.39
C ARG A 112 -30.97 1.14 8.41
N ALA A 113 -30.24 1.11 7.29
CA ALA A 113 -30.34 2.07 6.20
C ALA A 113 -30.41 1.33 4.85
N ALA A 114 -31.05 1.96 3.87
CA ALA A 114 -30.92 1.48 2.49
C ALA A 114 -29.45 1.66 2.02
N ALA A 115 -28.98 0.79 1.13
CA ALA A 115 -27.64 0.92 0.58
C ALA A 115 -27.54 2.21 -0.25
N ASP A 116 -26.61 3.10 0.12
CA ASP A 116 -26.36 4.37 -0.59
C ASP A 116 -25.72 4.18 -1.97
N ARG A 117 -25.22 2.99 -2.27
CA ARG A 117 -24.58 2.62 -3.55
C ARG A 117 -24.86 1.17 -3.87
N VAL A 118 -25.20 0.92 -5.15
CA VAL A 118 -25.04 -0.41 -5.74
C VAL A 118 -23.54 -0.71 -5.73
N ALA A 119 -23.09 -1.50 -4.76
CA ALA A 119 -21.71 -1.93 -4.73
C ALA A 119 -21.49 -2.81 -5.98
N ALA A 120 -20.64 -2.33 -6.90
CA ALA A 120 -20.16 -3.17 -7.98
C ALA A 120 -19.46 -4.39 -7.37
N PRO A 121 -19.63 -5.61 -7.93
CA PRO A 121 -18.97 -6.80 -7.43
C PRO A 121 -17.45 -6.52 -7.37
N VAL A 122 -16.90 -6.56 -6.16
CA VAL A 122 -15.46 -6.42 -5.97
C VAL A 122 -14.84 -7.73 -6.40
N GLY A 123 -14.44 -7.81 -7.68
CA GLY A 123 -13.59 -8.90 -8.14
C GLY A 123 -12.38 -9.02 -7.20
N HIS A 124 -11.97 -10.25 -6.90
CA HIS A 124 -10.83 -10.52 -6.01
C HIS A 124 -9.51 -9.98 -6.58
N ASP A 125 -9.42 -9.87 -7.89
CA ASP A 125 -8.45 -9.07 -8.61
C ASP A 125 -9.07 -7.68 -8.86
N ARG A 126 -8.92 -6.78 -7.90
CA ARG A 126 -8.71 -5.40 -8.30
C ARG A 126 -7.47 -5.46 -9.18
N GLU A 127 -7.63 -5.27 -10.49
CA GLU A 127 -6.52 -4.84 -11.32
C GLU A 127 -5.88 -3.70 -10.54
N LYS A 128 -4.73 -3.99 -9.96
CA LYS A 128 -3.97 -2.94 -9.28
C LYS A 128 -3.57 -2.03 -10.41
N ASP A 129 -4.13 -0.85 -10.42
CA ASP A 129 -3.78 0.21 -11.33
C ASP A 129 -2.34 0.63 -11.03
N TYR A 130 -1.40 -0.17 -11.55
CA TYR A 130 0.02 0.10 -11.44
C TYR A 130 0.38 1.20 -12.42
N LEU A 131 1.10 2.22 -11.95
CA LEU A 131 1.58 3.31 -12.81
C LEU A 131 2.64 2.85 -13.81
N LEU A 132 3.27 1.70 -13.60
CA LEU A 132 4.13 1.02 -14.55
C LEU A 132 3.62 -0.42 -14.73
N ASP A 133 3.42 -0.84 -15.98
CA ASP A 133 2.91 -2.17 -16.33
C ASP A 133 3.71 -3.27 -15.59
N PRO A 134 3.06 -4.21 -14.89
CA PRO A 134 3.76 -5.36 -14.29
C PRO A 134 4.54 -6.22 -15.26
N GLY A 135 4.21 -6.18 -16.56
CA GLY A 135 4.94 -6.81 -17.66
C GLY A 135 6.12 -6.01 -18.21
N ASP A 136 6.37 -4.79 -17.67
CA ASP A 136 7.49 -3.98 -18.14
C ASP A 136 8.83 -4.71 -18.04
N PRO A 137 9.69 -4.65 -19.09
CA PRO A 137 11.02 -5.29 -19.11
C PRO A 137 11.90 -4.98 -17.91
N LEU A 138 11.71 -3.82 -17.29
CA LEU A 138 12.41 -3.46 -16.05
C LEU A 138 12.23 -4.55 -14.98
N PHE A 139 11.00 -5.04 -14.77
CA PHE A 139 10.74 -6.03 -13.71
C PHE A 139 11.40 -7.38 -13.98
N ALA A 140 11.55 -7.78 -15.25
CA ALA A 140 12.31 -8.97 -15.59
C ALA A 140 13.80 -8.78 -15.27
N ALA A 141 14.37 -7.63 -15.60
CA ALA A 141 15.78 -7.32 -15.42
C ALA A 141 16.19 -7.17 -13.94
N ILE A 142 15.30 -6.66 -13.08
CA ILE A 142 15.60 -6.40 -11.66
C ILE A 142 15.14 -7.51 -10.71
N GLY A 143 14.60 -8.61 -11.20
CA GLY A 143 14.04 -9.69 -10.39
C GLY A 143 12.77 -9.23 -9.64
N GLY A 144 11.73 -8.82 -10.39
CA GLY A 144 10.54 -8.12 -9.91
C GLY A 144 9.61 -8.93 -9.02
N SER A 145 9.98 -9.11 -7.74
CA SER A 145 9.08 -9.66 -6.72
C SER A 145 7.85 -8.76 -6.50
N ALA A 146 6.76 -9.32 -5.96
CA ALA A 146 5.56 -8.55 -5.63
C ALA A 146 5.86 -7.40 -4.65
N ALA A 147 6.83 -7.57 -3.74
CA ALA A 147 7.26 -6.50 -2.83
C ALA A 147 7.94 -5.36 -3.58
N LYS A 148 8.83 -5.69 -4.53
CA LYS A 148 9.55 -4.69 -5.34
C LYS A 148 8.60 -3.92 -6.26
N ARG A 149 7.60 -4.59 -6.86
CA ARG A 149 6.54 -3.92 -7.65
C ARG A 149 5.72 -2.93 -6.82
N ARG A 150 5.35 -3.30 -5.58
CA ARG A 150 4.67 -2.38 -4.67
C ARG A 150 5.52 -1.18 -4.30
N GLN A 151 6.82 -1.37 -4.10
CA GLN A 151 7.75 -0.28 -3.80
C GLN A 151 7.89 0.69 -4.98
N VAL A 152 8.02 0.15 -6.19
CA VAL A 152 8.05 0.96 -7.43
C VAL A 152 6.74 1.75 -7.58
N ASP A 153 5.58 1.12 -7.43
CA ASP A 153 4.28 1.79 -7.55
C ASP A 153 4.10 2.91 -6.51
N ALA A 154 4.46 2.66 -5.25
CA ALA A 154 4.42 3.68 -4.21
C ALA A 154 5.32 4.88 -4.52
N PHE A 155 6.53 4.61 -5.01
CA PHE A 155 7.45 5.66 -5.46
C PHE A 155 6.90 6.45 -6.64
N LEU A 156 6.38 5.78 -7.67
CA LEU A 156 5.82 6.44 -8.84
C LEU A 156 4.59 7.30 -8.51
N ARG A 157 3.77 6.89 -7.55
CA ARG A 157 2.67 7.73 -7.04
C ARG A 157 3.17 8.98 -6.35
N ALA A 158 4.25 8.89 -5.56
CA ALA A 158 4.89 10.05 -4.96
C ALA A 158 5.49 10.97 -6.03
N LEU A 159 6.16 10.40 -7.05
CA LEU A 159 6.70 11.15 -8.17
C LEU A 159 5.58 11.87 -8.96
N ALA A 160 4.49 11.18 -9.27
CA ALA A 160 3.33 11.75 -9.95
C ALA A 160 2.72 12.92 -9.16
N ALA A 161 2.62 12.80 -7.83
CA ALA A 161 2.10 13.85 -6.97
C ALA A 161 3.06 15.06 -6.81
N THR A 162 4.36 14.86 -7.10
CA THR A 162 5.37 15.94 -7.03
C THR A 162 5.36 16.80 -8.29
N LEU A 163 5.01 16.22 -9.43
CA LEU A 163 5.06 16.91 -10.72
C LEU A 163 3.68 17.46 -11.09
N PRO A 164 3.61 18.64 -11.75
CA PRO A 164 2.34 19.20 -12.18
C PRO A 164 1.67 18.36 -13.26
N ASP A 165 0.34 18.39 -13.27
CA ASP A 165 -0.43 17.80 -14.36
C ASP A 165 -0.13 18.54 -15.68
N GLY A 166 -0.05 17.77 -16.76
CA GLY A 166 0.20 18.32 -18.09
C GLY A 166 1.65 18.80 -18.31
N LEU A 167 2.61 18.33 -17.50
CA LEU A 167 4.03 18.60 -17.73
C LEU A 167 4.42 18.12 -19.13
N THR A 168 4.98 19.04 -19.92
CA THR A 168 5.48 18.80 -21.30
C THR A 168 6.88 19.37 -21.41
N GLY A 169 7.62 18.89 -22.42
CA GLY A 169 8.97 19.37 -22.73
C GLY A 169 10.06 18.57 -22.01
N PRO A 170 11.30 18.85 -22.30
CA PRO A 170 12.41 18.09 -21.76
C PRO A 170 12.51 18.27 -20.23
N LEU A 171 12.62 17.16 -19.53
CA LEU A 171 12.78 17.10 -18.07
C LEU A 171 14.16 16.51 -17.75
N ARG A 172 15.00 17.29 -17.13
CA ARG A 172 16.31 16.85 -16.67
C ARG A 172 16.20 16.35 -15.22
N VAL A 173 16.55 15.11 -15.03
CA VAL A 173 16.43 14.41 -13.74
C VAL A 173 17.81 13.99 -13.27
N VAL A 174 18.12 14.16 -11.99
CA VAL A 174 19.26 13.54 -11.34
C VAL A 174 18.80 12.68 -10.17
N ASP A 175 19.36 11.49 -10.03
CA ASP A 175 19.15 10.60 -8.88
C ASP A 175 20.46 10.47 -8.12
N LEU A 176 20.52 11.10 -6.94
CA LEU A 176 21.69 11.18 -6.08
C LEU A 176 21.71 10.02 -5.08
N GLY A 177 22.77 9.19 -5.14
CA GLY A 177 22.85 7.95 -4.39
C GLY A 177 21.97 6.87 -4.99
N CYS A 178 21.93 6.74 -6.34
CA CYS A 178 20.99 5.88 -7.05
C CYS A 178 21.13 4.37 -6.77
N GLY A 179 22.24 3.94 -6.21
CA GLY A 179 22.47 2.54 -5.86
C GLY A 179 22.31 1.60 -7.06
N ASN A 180 21.48 0.58 -6.93
CA ASN A 180 21.17 -0.37 -8.03
C ASN A 180 20.13 0.19 -9.04
N ALA A 181 19.79 1.45 -8.95
CA ALA A 181 19.04 2.28 -9.89
C ALA A 181 17.66 1.77 -10.34
N TYR A 182 17.04 0.78 -9.67
CA TYR A 182 15.75 0.27 -10.14
C TYR A 182 14.62 1.32 -10.03
N LEU A 183 14.67 2.22 -9.06
CA LEU A 183 13.72 3.34 -8.96
C LEU A 183 14.05 4.44 -9.98
N THR A 184 15.34 4.65 -10.27
CA THR A 184 15.82 5.55 -11.33
C THR A 184 15.24 5.13 -12.68
N PHE A 185 15.37 3.85 -13.04
CA PHE A 185 14.77 3.31 -14.27
C PHE A 185 13.25 3.35 -14.27
N ALA A 186 12.61 3.09 -13.12
CA ALA A 186 11.16 3.19 -13.00
C ALA A 186 10.68 4.63 -13.24
N ALA A 187 11.37 5.64 -12.70
CA ALA A 187 11.08 7.05 -12.95
C ALA A 187 11.18 7.39 -14.44
N TYR A 188 12.28 6.99 -15.08
CA TYR A 188 12.47 7.21 -16.53
C TYR A 188 11.34 6.60 -17.33
N ARG A 189 11.05 5.30 -17.14
CA ARG A 189 10.03 4.59 -17.93
C ARG A 189 8.63 5.17 -17.73
N TYR A 190 8.30 5.53 -16.49
CA TYR A 190 7.01 6.17 -16.19
C TYR A 190 6.86 7.52 -16.90
N LEU A 191 7.87 8.38 -16.81
CA LEU A 191 7.83 9.72 -17.42
C LEU A 191 7.86 9.64 -18.94
N ALA A 192 8.72 8.81 -19.51
CA ALA A 192 8.79 8.58 -20.95
C ALA A 192 7.48 7.97 -21.50
N GLY A 193 6.86 7.04 -20.76
CA GLY A 193 5.56 6.47 -21.10
C GLY A 193 4.41 7.50 -21.12
N ARG A 194 4.58 8.64 -20.46
CA ARG A 194 3.66 9.80 -20.51
C ARG A 194 3.99 10.78 -21.64
N GLY A 195 4.95 10.45 -22.49
CA GLY A 195 5.37 11.31 -23.60
C GLY A 195 6.28 12.47 -23.18
N ILE A 196 6.84 12.43 -21.97
CA ILE A 196 7.80 13.44 -21.50
C ILE A 196 9.19 13.04 -22.02
N GLU A 197 9.87 13.96 -22.68
CA GLU A 197 11.27 13.78 -23.02
C GLU A 197 12.12 13.92 -21.75
N VAL A 198 12.84 12.85 -21.37
CA VAL A 198 13.58 12.78 -20.10
C VAL A 198 15.06 12.53 -20.38
N ASP A 199 15.93 13.37 -19.81
CA ASP A 199 17.35 13.12 -19.67
C ASP A 199 17.65 12.84 -18.19
N LEU A 200 18.12 11.65 -17.87
CA LEU A 200 18.31 11.22 -16.49
C LEU A 200 19.77 10.84 -16.21
N VAL A 201 20.31 11.35 -15.12
CA VAL A 201 21.66 11.02 -14.62
C VAL A 201 21.55 10.40 -13.23
N GLY A 202 22.00 9.16 -13.08
CA GLY A 202 22.17 8.51 -11.78
C GLY A 202 23.61 8.71 -11.27
N VAL A 203 23.78 9.12 -10.02
CA VAL A 203 25.07 9.31 -9.36
C VAL A 203 25.18 8.34 -8.19
N ASP A 204 26.27 7.59 -8.11
CA ASP A 204 26.61 6.73 -6.95
C ASP A 204 28.12 6.70 -6.80
N VAL A 205 28.63 6.57 -5.57
CA VAL A 205 30.07 6.52 -5.30
C VAL A 205 30.74 5.24 -5.83
N ARG A 206 29.94 4.20 -6.08
CA ARG A 206 30.45 2.87 -6.43
C ARG A 206 30.56 2.70 -7.93
N GLU A 207 31.79 2.53 -8.39
CA GLU A 207 32.10 2.32 -9.82
C GLU A 207 31.50 0.99 -10.37
N ASP A 208 31.40 -0.07 -9.55
CA ASP A 208 30.76 -1.31 -9.94
C ASP A 208 29.24 -1.12 -10.20
N GLN A 209 28.56 -0.31 -9.41
CA GLN A 209 27.16 0.05 -9.66
C GLN A 209 27.02 0.88 -10.93
N ARG A 210 27.89 1.86 -11.17
CA ARG A 210 27.89 2.63 -12.41
C ARG A 210 27.92 1.71 -13.64
N ARG A 211 28.88 0.76 -13.67
CA ARG A 211 28.99 -0.21 -14.78
C ARG A 211 27.75 -1.06 -14.97
N ARG A 212 27.26 -1.69 -13.89
CA ARG A 212 26.06 -2.54 -13.92
C ARG A 212 24.82 -1.75 -14.36
N ASN A 213 24.66 -0.54 -13.89
CA ASN A 213 23.54 0.32 -14.25
C ASN A 213 23.63 0.78 -15.71
N THR A 214 24.86 1.04 -16.23
CA THR A 214 25.08 1.36 -17.65
C THR A 214 24.72 0.17 -18.55
N GLU A 215 25.18 -1.05 -18.21
CA GLU A 215 24.82 -2.28 -18.91
C GLU A 215 23.29 -2.51 -18.90
N LEU A 216 22.64 -2.23 -17.77
CA LEU A 216 21.19 -2.34 -17.66
C LEU A 216 20.46 -1.29 -18.51
N ALA A 217 20.97 -0.06 -18.63
CA ALA A 217 20.43 0.96 -19.51
C ALA A 217 20.51 0.55 -20.99
N GLU A 218 21.60 -0.11 -21.41
CA GLU A 218 21.75 -0.69 -22.73
C GLU A 218 20.74 -1.81 -22.97
N GLN A 219 20.61 -2.75 -22.03
CA GLN A 219 19.62 -3.85 -22.10
C GLN A 219 18.19 -3.36 -22.19
N LEU A 220 17.86 -2.28 -21.50
CA LEU A 220 16.53 -1.65 -21.52
C LEU A 220 16.31 -0.69 -22.71
N GLY A 221 17.32 -0.48 -23.56
CA GLY A 221 17.25 0.37 -24.74
C GLY A 221 17.09 1.86 -24.42
N CYS A 222 17.66 2.32 -23.30
CA CYS A 222 17.53 3.73 -22.88
C CYS A 222 18.88 4.41 -22.54
N ALA A 223 20.01 3.82 -22.96
CA ALA A 223 21.36 4.33 -22.66
C ALA A 223 21.65 5.73 -23.28
N ASP A 224 20.90 6.15 -24.27
CA ASP A 224 20.96 7.48 -24.86
C ASP A 224 20.34 8.57 -23.95
N ARG A 225 19.45 8.18 -23.05
CA ARG A 225 18.68 9.07 -22.16
C ARG A 225 18.96 8.86 -20.67
N VAL A 226 19.47 7.70 -20.28
CA VAL A 226 19.77 7.36 -18.90
C VAL A 226 21.25 7.05 -18.75
N ARG A 227 21.98 7.89 -18.06
CA ARG A 227 23.43 7.79 -17.88
C ARG A 227 23.78 7.64 -16.41
N PHE A 228 24.90 7.00 -16.12
CA PHE A 228 25.38 6.81 -14.75
C PHE A 228 26.80 7.34 -14.59
N VAL A 229 27.03 8.03 -13.47
CA VAL A 229 28.32 8.63 -13.12
C VAL A 229 28.75 8.13 -11.75
N ALA A 230 30.01 7.74 -11.63
CA ALA A 230 30.61 7.44 -10.33
C ALA A 230 31.12 8.73 -9.69
N GLY A 231 30.70 8.99 -8.44
CA GLY A 231 31.10 10.18 -7.72
C GLY A 231 30.30 10.36 -6.43
N THR A 232 30.79 11.25 -5.57
CA THR A 232 30.03 11.64 -4.38
C THR A 232 28.89 12.59 -4.73
N ILE A 233 27.91 12.72 -3.86
CA ILE A 233 26.80 13.67 -4.02
C ILE A 233 27.34 15.12 -4.06
N LEU A 234 28.33 15.41 -3.22
CA LEU A 234 28.92 16.76 -3.12
C LEU A 234 29.72 17.17 -4.36
N ASP A 235 30.41 16.21 -5.00
CA ASP A 235 31.24 16.46 -6.16
C ASP A 235 30.51 16.27 -7.49
N ALA A 236 29.26 15.79 -7.45
CA ALA A 236 28.48 15.56 -8.65
C ALA A 236 28.25 16.86 -9.43
N GLU A 237 28.82 16.93 -10.62
CA GLU A 237 28.54 18.00 -11.58
C GLU A 237 27.67 17.50 -12.69
N VAL A 238 26.44 18.00 -12.74
CA VAL A 238 25.46 17.67 -13.77
C VAL A 238 25.16 18.93 -14.57
N GLN A 239 25.48 18.88 -15.87
CA GLN A 239 25.23 19.97 -16.79
C GLN A 239 24.41 19.46 -17.99
N PRO A 240 23.36 20.20 -18.37
CA PRO A 240 22.79 21.38 -17.70
C PRO A 240 22.14 21.01 -16.35
N ALA A 241 21.90 22.01 -15.50
CA ALA A 241 21.32 21.81 -14.16
C ALA A 241 19.97 21.04 -14.23
N PRO A 242 19.72 20.10 -13.28
CA PRO A 242 18.50 19.29 -13.27
C PRO A 242 17.28 20.11 -12.87
N ASP A 243 16.12 19.73 -13.44
CA ASP A 243 14.81 20.26 -13.05
C ASP A 243 14.22 19.49 -11.86
N LEU A 244 14.51 18.18 -11.78
CA LEU A 244 14.07 17.27 -10.71
C LEU A 244 15.27 16.57 -10.09
N VAL A 245 15.35 16.58 -8.77
CA VAL A 245 16.33 15.82 -7.98
C VAL A 245 15.63 14.72 -7.23
N LEU A 246 16.11 13.49 -7.39
CA LEU A 246 15.73 12.32 -6.62
C LEU A 246 16.84 12.00 -5.62
N ALA A 247 16.46 11.61 -4.39
CA ALA A 247 17.35 11.13 -3.34
C ALA A 247 16.65 10.01 -2.55
N LEU A 248 16.58 8.80 -3.15
CA LEU A 248 15.71 7.74 -2.69
C LEU A 248 16.43 6.72 -1.80
N HIS A 249 17.74 6.66 -1.89
CA HIS A 249 18.59 5.74 -1.12
C HIS A 249 19.77 6.45 -0.44
N ALA A 250 19.74 7.77 -0.45
CA ALA A 250 20.67 8.59 0.28
C ALA A 250 20.22 8.65 1.76
N CYS A 251 20.97 7.99 2.62
CA CYS A 251 20.68 7.93 4.06
C CYS A 251 21.65 8.82 4.84
N ASP A 252 21.25 9.24 6.04
CA ASP A 252 22.04 10.07 6.92
C ASP A 252 22.39 11.41 6.25
N THR A 253 23.63 11.87 6.37
CA THR A 253 24.12 13.13 5.79
C THR A 253 23.96 13.20 4.27
N ALA A 254 23.92 12.08 3.58
CA ALA A 254 23.73 12.01 2.13
C ALA A 254 22.38 12.61 1.67
N THR A 255 21.32 12.54 2.50
CA THR A 255 20.07 13.23 2.21
C THR A 255 20.25 14.76 2.29
N ASP A 256 20.95 15.26 3.31
CA ASP A 256 21.21 16.68 3.49
C ASP A 256 22.09 17.23 2.35
N GLU A 257 23.11 16.47 1.95
CA GLU A 257 23.95 16.78 0.81
C GLU A 257 23.15 16.87 -0.51
N ALA A 258 22.23 15.92 -0.74
CA ALA A 258 21.38 15.91 -1.91
C ALA A 258 20.43 17.13 -1.94
N LEU A 259 19.84 17.49 -0.80
CA LEU A 259 19.01 18.68 -0.67
C LEU A 259 19.82 19.97 -0.91
N ALA A 260 21.02 20.07 -0.35
CA ALA A 260 21.91 21.20 -0.57
C ALA A 260 22.31 21.34 -2.05
N ARG A 261 22.56 20.22 -2.74
CA ARG A 261 22.83 20.22 -4.20
C ARG A 261 21.62 20.66 -5.00
N ALA A 262 20.43 20.16 -4.67
CA ALA A 262 19.19 20.54 -5.33
C ALA A 262 18.95 22.06 -5.25
N VAL A 263 19.17 22.65 -4.08
CA VAL A 263 19.08 24.11 -3.86
C VAL A 263 20.11 24.86 -4.71
N ARG A 264 21.37 24.39 -4.73
CA ARG A 264 22.44 25.04 -5.53
C ARG A 264 22.17 25.01 -7.03
N TRP A 265 21.56 23.91 -7.52
CA TRP A 265 21.17 23.80 -8.94
C TRP A 265 19.90 24.58 -9.28
N GLY A 266 19.17 25.08 -8.27
CA GLY A 266 17.87 25.71 -8.48
C GLY A 266 16.83 24.72 -9.01
N ALA A 267 16.92 23.45 -8.60
CA ALA A 267 16.00 22.42 -9.03
C ALA A 267 14.55 22.79 -8.66
N ARG A 268 13.65 22.61 -9.61
CA ARG A 268 12.24 22.98 -9.43
C ARG A 268 11.51 22.01 -8.50
N TRP A 269 11.90 20.73 -8.52
CA TRP A 269 11.31 19.66 -7.72
C TRP A 269 12.38 18.80 -7.07
N VAL A 270 12.07 18.33 -5.86
CA VAL A 270 12.90 17.40 -5.11
C VAL A 270 12.01 16.30 -4.54
N LEU A 271 12.39 15.05 -4.73
CA LEU A 271 11.76 13.91 -4.09
C LEU A 271 12.81 13.12 -3.31
N ALA A 272 12.79 13.28 -1.99
CA ALA A 272 13.70 12.60 -1.08
C ALA A 272 12.95 11.59 -0.21
N ALA A 273 13.50 10.40 -0.06
CA ALA A 273 12.94 9.32 0.77
C ALA A 273 14.05 8.71 1.65
N PRO A 274 14.36 9.34 2.82
CA PRO A 274 15.37 8.83 3.73
C PRO A 274 14.91 7.51 4.38
N CYS A 275 15.76 6.48 4.37
CA CYS A 275 15.45 5.16 4.89
C CYS A 275 15.80 4.96 6.38
N CYS A 276 16.50 5.90 7.01
CA CYS A 276 16.92 5.88 8.42
C CYS A 276 15.74 5.78 9.40
N HIS A 277 14.56 6.21 9.02
CA HIS A 277 13.34 6.03 9.81
C HIS A 277 13.00 4.57 10.09
N HIS A 278 13.41 3.64 9.25
CA HIS A 278 13.19 2.20 9.49
C HIS A 278 13.99 1.70 10.69
N ASP A 279 15.24 2.15 10.85
CA ASP A 279 16.10 1.78 11.97
C ASP A 279 15.59 2.42 13.27
N VAL A 280 15.25 3.71 13.25
CA VAL A 280 14.63 4.40 14.39
C VAL A 280 13.33 3.72 14.81
N ALA A 281 12.46 3.36 13.88
CA ALA A 281 11.23 2.64 14.17
C ALA A 281 11.49 1.23 14.74
N ALA A 282 12.54 0.54 14.30
CA ALA A 282 12.96 -0.75 14.87
C ALA A 282 13.48 -0.58 16.29
N GLN A 283 14.30 0.42 16.55
CA GLN A 283 14.80 0.74 17.90
C GLN A 283 13.67 1.13 18.85
N LEU A 284 12.72 1.96 18.42
CA LEU A 284 11.54 2.33 19.21
C LEU A 284 10.66 1.12 19.56
N ARG A 285 10.50 0.16 18.64
CA ARG A 285 9.76 -1.09 18.92
C ARG A 285 10.47 -2.00 19.89
N SER A 286 11.80 -2.06 19.85
CA SER A 286 12.62 -2.89 20.75
C SER A 286 12.80 -2.27 22.15
N HIS A 287 12.61 -0.96 22.26
CA HIS A 287 12.74 -0.22 23.51
C HIS A 287 11.52 0.69 23.70
N PRO A 288 10.35 0.10 24.04
CA PRO A 288 9.14 0.90 24.20
C PRO A 288 9.31 1.90 25.34
N ALA A 289 9.47 3.16 25.00
CA ALA A 289 9.49 4.25 25.97
C ALA A 289 8.05 4.63 26.32
N PRO A 290 7.68 4.75 27.59
CA PRO A 290 6.38 5.28 27.97
C PRO A 290 6.32 6.77 27.61
N GLY A 291 5.30 7.17 26.83
CA GLY A 291 5.09 8.59 26.53
C GLY A 291 4.49 8.86 25.15
N PRO A 292 4.57 10.11 24.67
CA PRO A 292 3.91 10.55 23.42
C PRO A 292 4.44 9.88 22.14
N TYR A 293 5.51 9.10 22.24
CA TYR A 293 6.12 8.38 21.11
C TYR A 293 5.45 7.06 20.75
N ASP A 294 4.49 6.61 21.55
CA ASP A 294 3.74 5.34 21.34
C ASP A 294 2.98 5.32 19.98
N LEU A 295 2.67 6.51 19.45
CA LEU A 295 2.04 6.68 18.13
C LEU A 295 3.00 6.44 16.96
N LEU A 296 4.32 6.54 17.18
CA LEU A 296 5.34 6.34 16.13
C LEU A 296 5.73 4.85 15.97
N THR A 297 5.26 3.99 16.85
CA THR A 297 5.57 2.55 16.88
C THR A 297 4.47 1.66 16.30
N ARG A 298 3.35 2.24 15.86
CA ARG A 298 2.18 1.52 15.32
C ARG A 298 2.20 1.34 13.81
#